data_c3596ef00004edac03e53e704620a56c
#
_entry.id   c3596ef00004edac03e53e704620a56c
#
_cell.length_a   1.000
_cell.length_b   1.000
_cell.length_c   1.000
_cell.angle_alpha   90.00
_cell.angle_beta   90.00
_cell.angle_gamma   90.00
#
_symmetry.space_group_name_H-M   'P 1'
#
loop_
_entity.id
_entity.type
_entity.pdbx_description
1 polymer ?
#
loop_
_entity_poly.entity_id
_entity_poly.type
_entity_poly.pdbx_seq_one_letter_code
_entity_poly.pdbx_strand_id
1 'polypeptide(L)'
;MLELEKEVKELATENYKVYFRAHSMQKLETKRCYEHCWALPFMVYIDAKGNLWPCIVFMGKDELKYGNLNEESFVDIWEGSNRKKIVEYFMNMDLKENCRELCRLDEMNRYLNELKNPGEHVNFI
;
A
#
# COMPACT_ATOMS: atom_id res chain seq x y z
N MET A 1 -2.96 23.08 9.47
CA MET A 1 -3.23 22.30 8.24
C MET A 1 -4.36 22.90 7.39
N LEU A 2 -5.53 23.21 7.95
CA LEU A 2 -6.64 23.88 7.22
C LEU A 2 -6.30 25.29 6.71
N GLU A 3 -5.52 26.06 7.45
CA GLU A 3 -5.02 27.37 6.99
C GLU A 3 -4.10 27.23 5.77
N LEU A 4 -3.13 26.32 5.82
CA LEU A 4 -2.23 26.05 4.70
C LEU A 4 -2.99 25.58 3.45
N GLU A 5 -4.03 24.76 3.62
CA GLU A 5 -4.87 24.33 2.50
C GLU A 5 -5.57 25.50 1.83
N LYS A 6 -6.07 26.47 2.63
CA LYS A 6 -6.73 27.68 2.12
C LYS A 6 -5.73 28.56 1.35
N GLU A 7 -4.59 28.85 1.96
CA GLU A 7 -3.53 29.66 1.34
C GLU A 7 -3.06 29.06 0.00
N VAL A 8 -2.84 27.74 -0.02
CA VAL A 8 -2.36 27.05 -1.23
C VAL A 8 -3.44 27.00 -2.32
N LYS A 9 -4.72 26.90 -1.96
CA LYS A 9 -5.83 26.96 -2.93
C LYS A 9 -5.99 28.37 -3.54
N GLU A 10 -5.65 29.43 -2.82
CA GLU A 10 -5.65 30.80 -3.34
C GLU A 10 -4.62 31.03 -4.45
N LEU A 11 -3.60 30.17 -4.57
CA LEU A 11 -2.63 30.21 -5.66
C LEU A 11 -3.17 29.64 -6.99
N ALA A 12 -4.36 29.03 -6.98
CA ALA A 12 -4.97 28.48 -8.19
C ALA A 12 -5.42 29.60 -9.16
N THR A 13 -5.21 29.38 -10.45
CA THR A 13 -5.65 30.27 -11.56
C THR A 13 -6.46 29.47 -12.58
N GLU A 14 -6.97 30.12 -13.62
CA GLU A 14 -7.66 29.43 -14.72
C GLU A 14 -6.79 28.33 -15.36
N ASN A 15 -5.49 28.57 -15.46
CA ASN A 15 -4.52 27.67 -16.09
C ASN A 15 -3.69 26.85 -15.10
N TYR A 16 -3.84 27.07 -13.79
CA TYR A 16 -3.09 26.37 -12.76
C TYR A 16 -4.01 25.90 -11.64
N LYS A 17 -4.19 24.57 -11.51
CA LYS A 17 -5.03 23.96 -10.49
C LYS A 17 -4.18 23.40 -9.37
N VAL A 18 -4.52 23.74 -8.13
CA VAL A 18 -3.87 23.24 -6.93
C VAL A 18 -4.74 22.17 -6.28
N TYR A 19 -4.15 20.98 -6.09
CA TYR A 19 -4.77 19.85 -5.39
C TYR A 19 -4.07 19.60 -4.06
N PHE A 20 -4.61 20.15 -2.98
CA PHE A 20 -4.07 19.93 -1.65
C PHE A 20 -4.56 18.59 -1.08
N ARG A 21 -3.62 17.71 -0.71
CA ARG A 21 -3.93 16.33 -0.27
C ARG A 21 -4.10 16.26 1.26
N ALA A 22 -5.01 17.07 1.82
CA ALA A 22 -5.29 17.12 3.26
C ALA A 22 -5.53 15.73 3.88
N HIS A 23 -6.34 14.88 3.22
CA HIS A 23 -6.64 13.53 3.68
C HIS A 23 -5.38 12.66 3.86
N SER A 24 -4.40 12.79 2.96
CA SER A 24 -3.14 12.04 3.10
C SER A 24 -2.29 12.52 4.27
N MET A 25 -2.38 13.80 4.62
CA MET A 25 -1.67 14.38 5.77
C MET A 25 -2.35 14.02 7.10
N GLN A 26 -3.68 13.99 7.11
CA GLN A 26 -4.47 13.55 8.28
C GLN A 26 -4.16 12.12 8.71
N LYS A 27 -3.78 11.26 7.75
CA LYS A 27 -3.37 9.88 8.06
C LYS A 27 -2.13 9.79 8.95
N LEU A 28 -1.26 10.81 8.97
CA LEU A 28 -0.13 10.86 9.91
C LEU A 28 -0.56 11.05 11.36
N GLU A 29 -1.76 11.62 11.57
CA GLU A 29 -2.32 11.88 12.89
C GLU A 29 -3.09 10.65 13.42
N THR A 30 -3.44 9.69 12.54
CA THR A 30 -4.19 8.49 12.90
C THR A 30 -3.28 7.29 13.03
N LYS A 31 -3.31 6.64 14.19
CA LYS A 31 -2.57 5.40 14.40
C LYS A 31 -3.07 4.30 13.46
N ARG A 32 -2.13 3.49 12.97
CA ARG A 32 -2.43 2.26 12.24
C ARG A 32 -3.18 1.29 13.15
N CYS A 33 -4.33 0.76 12.67
CA CYS A 33 -5.18 -0.17 13.42
C CYS A 33 -4.92 -1.65 13.04
N TYR A 34 -3.97 -1.92 12.16
CA TYR A 34 -3.63 -3.25 11.68
C TYR A 34 -2.13 -3.54 11.89
N GLU A 35 -1.80 -4.81 12.12
CA GLU A 35 -0.43 -5.28 12.39
C GLU A 35 0.20 -5.95 11.16
N HIS A 36 -0.62 -6.38 10.18
CA HIS A 36 -0.18 -7.08 8.98
C HIS A 36 -0.60 -6.34 7.73
N CYS A 37 0.18 -6.49 6.65
CA CYS A 37 -0.16 -5.94 5.34
C CYS A 37 -1.14 -6.86 4.59
N TRP A 38 -2.42 -6.80 4.96
CA TRP A 38 -3.49 -7.61 4.36
C TRP A 38 -3.69 -7.37 2.86
N ALA A 39 -3.38 -6.16 2.39
CA ALA A 39 -3.53 -5.76 1.00
C ALA A 39 -2.42 -6.29 0.08
N LEU A 40 -1.27 -6.69 0.63
CA LEU A 40 -0.11 -7.08 -0.17
C LEU A 40 -0.37 -8.27 -1.09
N PRO A 41 -1.10 -9.34 -0.70
CA PRO A 41 -1.40 -10.46 -1.58
C PRO A 41 -2.19 -10.09 -2.85
N PHE A 42 -2.87 -8.93 -2.85
CA PHE A 42 -3.70 -8.46 -3.96
C PHE A 42 -2.99 -7.45 -4.87
N MET A 43 -1.74 -7.11 -4.57
CA MET A 43 -1.01 -6.04 -5.25
C MET A 43 0.30 -6.54 -5.84
N VAL A 44 0.68 -5.92 -6.95
CA VAL A 44 1.98 -6.10 -7.57
C VAL A 44 2.40 -4.77 -8.23
N TYR A 45 3.67 -4.48 -8.19
CA TYR A 45 4.28 -3.36 -8.91
C TYR A 45 5.22 -3.92 -9.97
N ILE A 46 5.10 -3.43 -11.18
CA ILE A 46 5.96 -3.80 -12.30
C ILE A 46 6.85 -2.59 -12.62
N ASP A 47 8.16 -2.80 -12.63
CA ASP A 47 9.10 -1.76 -13.02
C ASP A 47 9.36 -1.75 -14.54
N ALA A 48 10.11 -0.75 -15.01
CA ALA A 48 10.44 -0.60 -16.43
C ALA A 48 11.31 -1.72 -17.01
N LYS A 49 11.90 -2.57 -16.17
CA LYS A 49 12.69 -3.74 -16.57
C LYS A 49 11.87 -5.04 -16.57
N GLY A 50 10.56 -4.95 -16.28
CA GLY A 50 9.67 -6.11 -16.19
C GLY A 50 9.76 -6.88 -14.87
N ASN A 51 10.48 -6.38 -13.86
CA ASN A 51 10.51 -7.02 -12.55
C ASN A 51 9.20 -6.80 -11.79
N LEU A 52 8.73 -7.83 -11.11
CA LEU A 52 7.54 -7.80 -10.26
C LEU A 52 7.92 -7.68 -8.78
N TRP A 53 7.32 -6.71 -8.11
CA TRP A 53 7.62 -6.34 -6.72
C TRP A 53 6.36 -6.37 -5.85
N PRO A 54 6.46 -6.80 -4.58
CA PRO A 54 5.33 -6.83 -3.65
C PRO A 54 4.80 -5.43 -3.31
N CYS A 55 5.71 -4.48 -3.14
CA CYS A 55 5.40 -3.12 -2.70
C CYS A 55 6.45 -2.14 -3.22
N ILE A 56 6.02 -0.91 -3.51
CA ILE A 56 6.91 0.17 -3.97
C ILE A 56 8.02 0.51 -2.94
N VAL A 57 7.77 0.29 -1.64
CA VAL A 57 8.76 0.54 -0.57
C VAL A 57 9.95 -0.40 -0.66
N PHE A 58 9.72 -1.59 -1.19
CA PHE A 58 10.73 -2.66 -1.29
C PHE A 58 11.23 -2.89 -2.72
N MET A 59 10.82 -2.03 -3.65
CA MET A 59 11.31 -2.05 -5.03
C MET A 59 12.84 -1.84 -5.05
N GLY A 60 13.55 -2.71 -5.78
CA GLY A 60 15.02 -2.72 -5.84
C GLY A 60 15.72 -3.60 -4.81
N LYS A 61 14.98 -4.26 -3.91
CA LYS A 61 15.51 -5.29 -3.02
C LYS A 61 15.35 -6.65 -3.71
N ASP A 62 16.39 -7.12 -4.40
CA ASP A 62 16.31 -8.31 -5.26
C ASP A 62 15.82 -9.56 -4.54
N GLU A 63 16.11 -9.69 -3.25
CA GLU A 63 15.63 -10.78 -2.39
C GLU A 63 14.11 -10.81 -2.20
N LEU A 64 13.43 -9.69 -2.49
CA LEU A 64 11.98 -9.53 -2.39
C LEU A 64 11.30 -9.43 -3.77
N LYS A 65 12.03 -9.66 -4.85
CA LYS A 65 11.49 -9.68 -6.20
C LYS A 65 10.70 -10.96 -6.44
N TYR A 66 9.47 -10.84 -6.93
CA TYR A 66 8.64 -12.01 -7.27
C TYR A 66 9.19 -12.77 -8.47
N GLY A 67 9.61 -12.07 -9.52
CA GLY A 67 10.13 -12.59 -10.78
C GLY A 67 10.27 -11.49 -11.83
N ASN A 68 10.49 -11.87 -13.10
CA ASN A 68 10.63 -10.94 -14.21
C ASN A 68 9.82 -11.43 -15.43
N LEU A 69 9.01 -10.54 -16.01
CA LEU A 69 8.14 -10.84 -17.17
C LEU A 69 8.90 -11.13 -18.47
N ASN A 70 10.18 -10.82 -18.54
CA ASN A 70 11.02 -11.21 -19.68
C ASN A 70 11.53 -12.67 -19.56
N GLU A 71 11.39 -13.27 -18.39
CA GLU A 71 11.90 -14.61 -18.08
C GLU A 71 10.77 -15.63 -17.87
N GLU A 72 9.66 -15.20 -17.25
CA GLU A 72 8.53 -16.06 -16.88
C GLU A 72 7.20 -15.36 -17.20
N SER A 73 6.13 -16.15 -17.41
CA SER A 73 4.80 -15.57 -17.55
C SER A 73 4.29 -14.97 -16.23
N PHE A 74 3.39 -13.98 -16.32
CA PHE A 74 2.77 -13.39 -15.12
C PHE A 74 2.11 -14.46 -14.24
N VAL A 75 1.44 -15.45 -14.86
CA VAL A 75 0.73 -16.50 -14.12
C VAL A 75 1.72 -17.39 -13.36
N ASP A 76 2.85 -17.76 -13.98
CA ASP A 76 3.86 -18.59 -13.33
C ASP A 76 4.50 -17.87 -12.14
N ILE A 77 4.81 -16.57 -12.30
CA ILE A 77 5.32 -15.75 -11.20
C ILE A 77 4.26 -15.61 -10.09
N TRP A 78 3.01 -15.34 -10.46
CA TRP A 78 1.92 -15.07 -9.52
C TRP A 78 1.56 -16.30 -8.67
N GLU A 79 1.51 -17.48 -9.28
CA GLU A 79 1.24 -18.76 -8.61
C GLU A 79 2.51 -19.41 -8.05
N GLY A 80 3.67 -18.88 -8.38
CA GLY A 80 4.97 -19.42 -8.05
C GLY A 80 5.27 -19.48 -6.55
N SER A 81 6.15 -20.41 -6.20
CA SER A 81 6.58 -20.62 -4.80
C SER A 81 7.38 -19.43 -4.25
N ASN A 82 8.11 -18.72 -5.09
CA ASN A 82 8.88 -17.55 -4.69
C ASN A 82 7.98 -16.44 -4.18
N ARG A 83 6.93 -16.09 -4.94
CA ARG A 83 5.93 -15.11 -4.49
C ARG A 83 5.26 -15.54 -3.18
N LYS A 84 4.87 -16.80 -3.04
CA LYS A 84 4.23 -17.33 -1.82
C LYS A 84 5.11 -17.15 -0.59
N LYS A 85 6.39 -17.46 -0.69
CA LYS A 85 7.38 -17.25 0.39
C LYS A 85 7.53 -15.76 0.75
N ILE A 86 7.60 -14.89 -0.25
CA ILE A 86 7.73 -13.46 -0.02
C ILE A 86 6.46 -12.89 0.62
N VAL A 87 5.27 -13.30 0.17
CA VAL A 87 4.00 -12.90 0.81
C VAL A 87 3.98 -13.35 2.27
N GLU A 88 4.36 -14.59 2.57
CA GLU A 88 4.44 -15.10 3.93
C GLU A 88 5.41 -14.30 4.79
N TYR A 89 6.59 -13.95 4.26
CA TYR A 89 7.53 -13.05 4.94
C TYR A 89 6.88 -11.73 5.34
N PHE A 90 6.14 -11.08 4.42
CA PHE A 90 5.45 -9.82 4.69
C PHE A 90 4.28 -9.95 5.67
N MET A 91 3.61 -11.09 5.69
CA MET A 91 2.53 -11.35 6.65
C MET A 91 3.04 -11.49 8.08
N ASN A 92 4.31 -11.86 8.25
CA ASN A 92 4.97 -12.00 9.55
C ASN A 92 5.86 -10.80 9.92
N MET A 93 6.01 -9.82 9.02
CA MET A 93 6.87 -8.65 9.21
C MET A 93 6.22 -7.65 10.18
N ASP A 94 7.00 -7.12 11.12
CA ASP A 94 6.57 -5.99 11.92
C ASP A 94 6.45 -4.72 11.07
N LEU A 95 5.23 -4.23 10.89
CA LEU A 95 4.95 -3.04 10.08
C LEU A 95 5.39 -1.74 10.75
N LYS A 96 5.53 -1.71 12.08
CA LYS A 96 5.94 -0.50 12.80
C LYS A 96 7.41 -0.20 12.53
N GLU A 97 8.22 -1.24 12.55
CA GLU A 97 9.67 -1.12 12.38
C GLU A 97 10.08 -1.08 10.89
N ASN A 98 9.36 -1.78 10.02
CA ASN A 98 9.83 -2.08 8.67
C ASN A 98 9.00 -1.43 7.55
N CYS A 99 7.90 -0.72 7.88
CA CYS A 99 7.04 -0.11 6.88
C CYS A 99 6.77 1.37 7.17
N ARG A 100 6.69 2.17 6.11
CA ARG A 100 6.35 3.59 6.23
C ARG A 100 4.91 3.80 6.73
N GLU A 101 4.67 4.89 7.46
CA GLU A 101 3.35 5.25 7.97
C GLU A 101 2.38 5.67 6.85
N LEU A 102 2.83 6.53 5.93
CA LEU A 102 2.04 6.94 4.76
C LEU A 102 2.06 5.86 3.68
N CYS A 103 1.10 4.96 3.73
CA CYS A 103 0.96 3.88 2.78
C CYS A 103 -0.23 4.11 1.84
N ARG A 104 -0.06 3.83 0.53
CA ARG A 104 -1.16 3.87 -0.44
C ARG A 104 -2.20 2.78 -0.20
N LEU A 105 -1.78 1.68 0.43
CA LEU A 105 -2.63 0.54 0.75
C LEU A 105 -3.29 0.66 2.14
N ASP A 106 -3.16 1.80 2.83
CA ASP A 106 -3.66 1.98 4.19
C ASP A 106 -5.17 1.75 4.28
N GLU A 107 -5.96 2.35 3.39
CA GLU A 107 -7.41 2.17 3.36
C GLU A 107 -7.81 0.70 3.12
N MET A 108 -7.14 0.05 2.17
CA MET A 108 -7.39 -1.36 1.90
C MET A 108 -7.02 -2.23 3.10
N ASN A 109 -5.90 -1.94 3.75
CA ASN A 109 -5.48 -2.66 4.96
C ASN A 109 -6.46 -2.46 6.13
N ARG A 110 -6.98 -1.24 6.32
CA ARG A 110 -8.01 -0.95 7.34
C ARG A 110 -9.28 -1.76 7.07
N TYR A 111 -9.78 -1.71 5.83
CA TYR A 111 -10.95 -2.45 5.41
C TYR A 111 -10.79 -3.96 5.58
N LEU A 112 -9.67 -4.54 5.11
CA LEU A 112 -9.40 -5.97 5.24
C LEU A 112 -9.19 -6.40 6.69
N ASN A 113 -8.61 -5.53 7.52
CA ASN A 113 -8.47 -5.78 8.95
C ASN A 113 -9.83 -5.79 9.65
N GLU A 114 -10.75 -4.90 9.28
CA GLU A 114 -12.11 -4.88 9.79
C GLU A 114 -12.91 -6.12 9.36
N LEU A 115 -12.76 -6.56 8.12
CA LEU A 115 -13.37 -7.81 7.65
C LEU A 115 -12.86 -9.04 8.42
N LYS A 116 -11.58 -9.06 8.77
CA LYS A 116 -10.98 -10.17 9.53
C LYS A 116 -11.35 -10.13 11.01
N ASN A 117 -11.50 -8.94 11.57
CA ASN A 117 -11.79 -8.69 12.97
C ASN A 117 -13.07 -7.84 13.08
N PRO A 118 -14.25 -8.41 12.71
CA PRO A 118 -15.49 -7.65 12.68
C PRO A 118 -15.89 -7.18 14.07
N GLY A 119 -16.31 -5.92 14.19
CA GLY A 119 -16.91 -5.39 15.41
C GLY A 119 -18.26 -6.06 15.72
N GLU A 120 -18.79 -5.85 16.93
CA GLU A 120 -20.01 -6.50 17.42
C GLU A 120 -21.26 -6.27 16.55
N HIS A 121 -21.29 -5.19 15.75
CA HIS A 121 -22.46 -4.78 14.96
C HIS A 121 -22.24 -4.76 13.43
N VAL A 122 -21.18 -5.39 12.93
CA VAL A 122 -20.85 -5.38 11.49
C VAL A 122 -21.93 -6.03 10.61
N ASN A 123 -22.74 -6.93 11.18
CA ASN A 123 -23.79 -7.66 10.45
C ASN A 123 -25.18 -7.02 10.53
N PHE A 124 -25.31 -5.86 11.16
CA PHE A 124 -26.56 -5.11 11.17
C PHE A 124 -26.62 -4.18 9.94
N ILE A 125 -27.34 -4.64 8.91
CA ILE A 125 -27.78 -3.85 7.77
C ILE A 125 -29.17 -3.32 8.06
#